data_b727f21d1a3184f748d1ae195a9f8baa
#
_entry.id   b727f21d1a3184f748d1ae195a9f8baa
#
_cell.length_a   1.000
_cell.length_b   1.000
_cell.length_c   1.000
_cell.angle_alpha   90.00
_cell.angle_beta   90.00
_cell.angle_gamma   90.00
#
_symmetry.space_group_name_H-M   'P 1'
#
loop_
_entity.id
_entity.type
_entity.pdbx_description
1 polymer ?
#
loop_
_entity_poly.entity_id
_entity_poly.type
_entity_poly.pdbx_seq_one_letter_code
_entity_poly.pdbx_strand_id
1 'polypeptide(L)'
;KVLFLVISKSGNTIETLSNLFALNIIKKNSKNIIIISERKNNLLFSLSKKFNLFYIEHKNFIGGRYSVLSDAGIIPAYLMGINTVNLRSKIQDFLQGKEKIFLKDSAIKLSNLLNSKKIDNIIFLNYSPKLEKFLFWCQQLIAESLGKRGKGFLPVVSSAPKDHHSLLQL
;
A
#
# COMPACT_ATOMS: atom_id res chain seq x y z
N LYS A 1 -13.94 15.10 18.64
CA LYS A 1 -12.94 15.79 17.81
C LYS A 1 -12.46 14.81 16.76
N VAL A 2 -12.32 15.24 15.50
CA VAL A 2 -11.87 14.40 14.35
C VAL A 2 -10.49 14.88 13.93
N LEU A 3 -9.55 13.94 13.70
CA LEU A 3 -8.26 14.17 13.08
C LEU A 3 -8.33 13.68 11.63
N PHE A 4 -7.93 14.52 10.70
CA PHE A 4 -7.88 14.20 9.27
C PHE A 4 -6.45 13.90 8.84
N LEU A 5 -6.24 12.71 8.27
CA LEU A 5 -4.99 12.34 7.62
C LEU A 5 -5.17 12.41 6.11
N VAL A 6 -4.46 13.33 5.47
CA VAL A 6 -4.51 13.55 4.02
C VAL A 6 -3.21 13.03 3.42
N ILE A 7 -3.27 11.84 2.83
CA ILE A 7 -2.10 11.09 2.40
C ILE A 7 -2.11 10.90 0.88
N SER A 8 -1.10 11.42 0.21
CA SER A 8 -0.85 11.15 -1.21
C SER A 8 0.63 11.34 -1.50
N LYS A 9 1.32 10.30 -1.97
CA LYS A 9 2.73 10.40 -2.32
C LYS A 9 2.99 11.54 -3.31
N SER A 10 2.28 11.55 -4.44
CA SER A 10 2.44 12.58 -5.48
C SER A 10 1.98 13.95 -5.02
N GLY A 11 1.08 14.02 -4.03
CA GLY A 11 0.41 15.23 -3.59
C GLY A 11 -0.59 15.82 -4.59
N ASN A 12 -0.84 15.11 -5.71
CA ASN A 12 -1.72 15.53 -6.81
C ASN A 12 -2.77 14.45 -7.17
N THR A 13 -2.94 13.42 -6.33
CA THR A 13 -3.93 12.36 -6.56
C THR A 13 -5.33 12.95 -6.56
N ILE A 14 -6.07 12.79 -7.66
CA ILE A 14 -7.37 13.44 -7.89
C ILE A 14 -8.37 13.03 -6.83
N GLU A 15 -8.46 11.75 -6.49
CA GLU A 15 -9.38 11.22 -5.47
C GLU A 15 -9.11 11.82 -4.10
N THR A 16 -7.83 11.94 -3.72
CA THR A 16 -7.44 12.55 -2.44
C THR A 16 -7.83 14.03 -2.40
N LEU A 17 -7.58 14.76 -3.48
CA LEU A 17 -7.89 16.17 -3.58
C LEU A 17 -9.40 16.41 -3.63
N SER A 18 -10.14 15.64 -4.42
CA SER A 18 -11.59 15.74 -4.51
C SER A 18 -12.26 15.52 -3.15
N ASN A 19 -11.86 14.47 -2.43
CA ASN A 19 -12.35 14.21 -1.07
C ASN A 19 -12.01 15.34 -0.11
N LEU A 20 -10.77 15.86 -0.17
CA LEU A 20 -10.32 16.96 0.68
C LEU A 20 -11.15 18.22 0.48
N PHE A 21 -11.44 18.58 -0.79
CA PHE A 21 -12.24 19.74 -1.11
C PHE A 21 -13.74 19.54 -0.83
N ALA A 22 -14.27 18.35 -1.12
CA ALA A 22 -15.66 18.03 -0.82
C ALA A 22 -15.98 18.10 0.68
N LEU A 23 -15.05 17.69 1.54
CA LEU A 23 -15.20 17.79 2.99
C LEU A 23 -15.09 19.22 3.53
N ASN A 24 -14.56 20.15 2.75
CA ASN A 24 -14.36 21.57 3.10
C ASN A 24 -13.68 21.79 4.46
N ILE A 25 -12.70 20.93 4.79
CA ILE A 25 -12.05 20.91 6.12
C ILE A 25 -10.85 21.85 6.22
N ILE A 26 -10.32 22.34 5.10
CA ILE A 26 -9.11 23.16 5.09
C ILE A 26 -9.40 24.56 5.63
N LYS A 27 -8.83 24.86 6.79
CA LYS A 27 -8.84 26.21 7.39
C LYS A 27 -7.42 26.57 7.81
N LYS A 28 -7.11 27.87 7.78
CA LYS A 28 -5.80 28.37 8.20
C LYS A 28 -5.52 27.98 9.66
N ASN A 29 -4.31 27.45 9.91
CA ASN A 29 -3.85 27.03 11.22
C ASN A 29 -4.68 25.86 11.83
N SER A 30 -5.35 25.04 11.05
CA SER A 30 -6.07 23.86 11.56
C SER A 30 -5.08 22.88 12.19
N LYS A 31 -5.30 22.58 13.47
CA LYS A 31 -4.46 21.62 14.25
C LYS A 31 -4.90 20.17 14.11
N ASN A 32 -5.99 19.91 13.43
CA ASN A 32 -6.58 18.59 13.26
C ASN A 32 -6.44 18.04 11.82
N ILE A 33 -5.51 18.59 11.04
CA ILE A 33 -5.19 18.10 9.71
C ILE A 33 -3.70 17.80 9.65
N ILE A 34 -3.35 16.59 9.22
CA ILE A 34 -1.98 16.17 8.93
C ILE A 34 -1.91 15.84 7.44
N ILE A 35 -1.00 16.48 6.73
CA ILE A 35 -0.73 16.22 5.32
C ILE A 35 0.55 15.39 5.20
N ILE A 36 0.49 14.30 4.44
CA ILE A 36 1.64 13.45 4.14
C ILE A 36 1.81 13.36 2.62
N SER A 37 2.87 13.97 2.09
CA SER A 37 3.20 13.92 0.65
C SER A 37 4.69 14.10 0.42
N GLU A 38 5.17 13.88 -0.81
CA GLU A 38 6.54 14.24 -1.17
C GLU A 38 6.74 15.75 -1.07
N ARG A 39 7.93 16.17 -0.62
CA ARG A 39 8.34 17.57 -0.54
C ARG A 39 8.83 18.07 -1.90
N LYS A 40 7.89 18.25 -2.80
CA LYS A 40 8.13 18.81 -4.14
C LYS A 40 6.99 19.73 -4.53
N ASN A 41 7.08 20.37 -5.69
CA ASN A 41 6.01 21.21 -6.21
C ASN A 41 4.76 20.38 -6.53
N ASN A 42 3.87 20.26 -5.55
CA ASN A 42 2.57 19.59 -5.66
C ASN A 42 1.52 20.33 -4.84
N LEU A 43 0.25 20.02 -5.11
CA LEU A 43 -0.86 20.77 -4.54
C LEU A 43 -0.97 20.59 -3.01
N LEU A 44 -0.82 19.37 -2.49
CA LEU A 44 -0.89 19.14 -1.03
C LEU A 44 0.21 19.87 -0.27
N PHE A 45 1.43 19.89 -0.79
CA PHE A 45 2.53 20.62 -0.17
C PHE A 45 2.27 22.15 -0.22
N SER A 46 1.76 22.66 -1.34
CA SER A 46 1.40 24.07 -1.49
C SER A 46 0.28 24.47 -0.53
N LEU A 47 -0.76 23.63 -0.40
CA LEU A 47 -1.86 23.83 0.56
C LEU A 47 -1.35 23.82 2.01
N SER A 48 -0.44 22.88 2.37
CA SER A 48 0.11 22.83 3.72
C SER A 48 0.83 24.12 4.10
N LYS A 49 1.59 24.70 3.19
CA LYS A 49 2.26 25.99 3.39
C LYS A 49 1.26 27.16 3.46
N LYS A 50 0.35 27.24 2.48
CA LYS A 50 -0.61 28.35 2.38
C LYS A 50 -1.50 28.45 3.61
N PHE A 51 -1.94 27.31 4.15
CA PHE A 51 -2.86 27.24 5.28
C PHE A 51 -2.17 26.95 6.61
N ASN A 52 -0.83 26.85 6.63
CA ASN A 52 -0.03 26.54 7.81
C ASN A 52 -0.54 25.26 8.52
N LEU A 53 -0.62 24.15 7.78
CA LEU A 53 -1.06 22.85 8.26
C LEU A 53 0.13 21.99 8.67
N PHE A 54 -0.08 21.03 9.56
CA PHE A 54 0.94 20.07 9.92
C PHE A 54 1.30 19.18 8.75
N TYR A 55 2.58 19.13 8.40
CA TYR A 55 3.09 18.46 7.21
C TYR A 55 4.19 17.46 7.56
N ILE A 56 4.08 16.26 7.02
CA ILE A 56 5.08 15.20 7.12
C ILE A 56 5.54 14.86 5.70
N GLU A 57 6.85 14.83 5.51
CA GLU A 57 7.45 14.49 4.22
C GLU A 57 7.43 12.99 3.97
N HIS A 58 6.74 12.55 2.92
CA HIS A 58 6.88 11.22 2.38
C HIS A 58 8.18 11.11 1.58
N LYS A 59 9.02 10.14 1.89
CA LYS A 59 10.31 9.99 1.23
C LYS A 59 10.16 9.61 -0.24
N ASN A 60 10.87 10.29 -1.12
CA ASN A 60 10.75 10.13 -2.58
C ASN A 60 11.16 8.75 -3.08
N PHE A 61 12.11 8.08 -2.40
CA PHE A 61 12.58 6.73 -2.74
C PHE A 61 11.62 5.61 -2.33
N ILE A 62 10.57 5.90 -1.55
CA ILE A 62 9.54 4.92 -1.19
C ILE A 62 8.39 5.01 -2.19
N GLY A 63 8.16 3.96 -2.99
CA GLY A 63 7.01 3.87 -3.87
C GLY A 63 5.69 3.85 -3.11
N GLY A 64 4.61 4.45 -3.65
CA GLY A 64 3.31 4.54 -2.97
C GLY A 64 2.80 3.18 -2.49
N ARG A 65 2.82 2.14 -3.33
CA ARG A 65 2.39 0.78 -2.99
C ARG A 65 3.27 0.06 -1.95
N TYR A 66 4.48 0.56 -1.71
CA TYR A 66 5.41 0.04 -0.69
C TYR A 66 5.39 0.84 0.60
N SER A 67 4.50 1.83 0.73
CA SER A 67 4.53 2.80 1.82
C SER A 67 3.84 2.36 3.11
N VAL A 68 3.29 1.14 3.16
CA VAL A 68 2.56 0.63 4.34
C VAL A 68 3.40 0.63 5.63
N LEU A 69 4.72 0.43 5.52
CA LEU A 69 5.65 0.46 6.66
C LEU A 69 6.45 1.77 6.76
N SER A 70 6.07 2.79 5.99
CA SER A 70 6.58 4.16 6.09
C SER A 70 5.63 5.05 6.92
N ASP A 71 5.95 6.35 7.02
CA ASP A 71 5.10 7.31 7.74
C ASP A 71 3.64 7.28 7.28
N ALA A 72 3.40 7.01 5.99
CA ALA A 72 2.06 6.91 5.42
C ALA A 72 1.19 5.80 6.02
N GLY A 73 1.77 4.69 6.45
CA GLY A 73 1.05 3.58 7.08
C GLY A 73 1.27 3.49 8.59
N ILE A 74 2.47 3.83 9.07
CA ILE A 74 2.80 3.73 10.50
C ILE A 74 2.06 4.78 11.33
N ILE A 75 1.88 6.00 10.83
CA ILE A 75 1.16 7.05 11.57
C ILE A 75 -0.31 6.67 11.78
N PRO A 76 -1.09 6.26 10.75
CA PRO A 76 -2.43 5.74 10.97
C PRO A 76 -2.47 4.56 11.94
N ALA A 77 -1.55 3.60 11.79
CA ALA A 77 -1.47 2.43 12.67
C ALA A 77 -1.26 2.82 14.15
N TYR A 78 -0.32 3.75 14.40
CA TYR A 78 -0.07 4.28 15.74
C TYR A 78 -1.30 4.97 16.31
N LEU A 79 -1.98 5.82 15.54
CA LEU A 79 -3.19 6.51 15.96
C LEU A 79 -4.37 5.57 16.25
N MET A 80 -4.39 4.39 15.62
CA MET A 80 -5.35 3.33 15.91
C MET A 80 -4.95 2.44 17.10
N GLY A 81 -3.85 2.75 17.80
CA GLY A 81 -3.37 2.01 18.96
C GLY A 81 -2.58 0.74 18.63
N ILE A 82 -2.17 0.54 17.37
CA ILE A 82 -1.34 -0.61 16.99
C ILE A 82 0.09 -0.39 17.50
N ASN A 83 0.67 -1.42 18.11
CA ASN A 83 2.08 -1.40 18.50
C ASN A 83 2.99 -1.43 17.26
N THR A 84 3.41 -0.25 16.83
CA THR A 84 4.22 -0.07 15.63
C THR A 84 5.64 -0.63 15.75
N VAL A 85 6.17 -0.76 16.97
CA VAL A 85 7.45 -1.41 17.21
C VAL A 85 7.34 -2.90 16.92
N ASN A 86 6.32 -3.57 17.46
CA ASN A 86 6.07 -4.99 17.19
C ASN A 86 5.74 -5.25 15.72
N LEU A 87 5.00 -4.34 15.08
CA LEU A 87 4.69 -4.44 13.65
C LEU A 87 5.96 -4.49 12.78
N ARG A 88 7.01 -3.81 13.20
CA ARG A 88 8.28 -3.71 12.45
C ARG A 88 9.38 -4.63 12.96
N SER A 89 9.24 -5.24 14.12
CA SER A 89 10.31 -5.96 14.83
C SER A 89 10.91 -7.10 14.01
N LYS A 90 10.09 -7.82 13.25
CA LYS A 90 10.54 -9.00 12.48
C LYS A 90 11.02 -8.69 11.06
N ILE A 91 10.97 -7.44 10.61
CA ILE A 91 11.39 -7.09 9.24
C ILE A 91 12.86 -7.43 9.02
N GLN A 92 13.70 -7.21 10.03
CA GLN A 92 15.13 -7.45 9.94
C GLN A 92 15.46 -8.94 9.81
N ASP A 93 14.69 -9.80 10.47
CA ASP A 93 14.83 -11.26 10.38
C ASP A 93 14.59 -11.74 8.95
N PHE A 94 13.55 -11.19 8.28
CA PHE A 94 13.27 -11.48 6.87
C PHE A 94 14.34 -10.94 5.92
N LEU A 95 14.99 -9.83 6.24
CA LEU A 95 16.00 -9.20 5.38
C LEU A 95 17.40 -9.78 5.58
N GLN A 96 17.72 -10.29 6.75
CA GLN A 96 19.07 -10.73 7.14
C GLN A 96 19.14 -12.16 7.66
N GLY A 97 18.00 -12.72 8.08
CA GLY A 97 17.89 -14.06 8.66
C GLY A 97 17.77 -15.18 7.63
N LYS A 98 17.41 -16.38 8.13
CA LYS A 98 17.21 -17.58 7.29
C LYS A 98 16.07 -17.42 6.29
N GLU A 99 15.05 -16.64 6.64
CA GLU A 99 13.89 -16.31 5.81
C GLU A 99 14.27 -15.58 4.52
N LYS A 100 15.41 -14.88 4.50
CA LYS A 100 15.94 -14.24 3.30
C LYS A 100 16.19 -15.24 2.16
N ILE A 101 16.70 -16.43 2.49
CA ILE A 101 16.96 -17.49 1.50
C ILE A 101 15.64 -17.95 0.89
N PHE A 102 14.64 -18.24 1.74
CA PHE A 102 13.30 -18.63 1.30
C PHE A 102 12.65 -17.58 0.38
N LEU A 103 12.73 -16.29 0.74
CA LEU A 103 12.20 -15.20 -0.07
C LEU A 103 12.91 -15.13 -1.44
N LYS A 104 14.22 -15.23 -1.45
CA LYS A 104 15.02 -15.22 -2.69
C LYS A 104 14.66 -16.39 -3.60
N ASP A 105 14.61 -17.60 -3.05
CA ASP A 105 14.29 -18.80 -3.81
C ASP A 105 12.84 -18.77 -4.36
N SER A 106 11.91 -18.27 -3.56
CA SER A 106 10.52 -18.07 -3.99
C SER A 106 10.43 -17.07 -5.15
N ALA A 107 11.13 -15.94 -5.05
CA ALA A 107 11.18 -14.94 -6.11
C ALA A 107 11.79 -15.50 -7.41
N ILE A 108 12.87 -16.28 -7.30
CA ILE A 108 13.52 -16.94 -8.46
C ILE A 108 12.57 -17.95 -9.11
N LYS A 109 11.91 -18.80 -8.32
CA LYS A 109 10.95 -19.79 -8.84
C LYS A 109 9.78 -19.12 -9.57
N LEU A 110 9.18 -18.09 -8.95
CA LEU A 110 8.09 -17.33 -9.59
C LEU A 110 8.55 -16.61 -10.86
N SER A 111 9.74 -16.03 -10.86
CA SER A 111 10.32 -15.39 -12.03
C SER A 111 10.53 -16.39 -13.18
N ASN A 112 11.02 -17.59 -12.88
CA ASN A 112 11.22 -18.65 -13.89
C ASN A 112 9.88 -19.12 -14.47
N LEU A 113 8.84 -19.28 -13.64
CA LEU A 113 7.50 -19.64 -14.09
C LEU A 113 6.92 -18.55 -15.01
N LEU A 114 7.05 -17.28 -14.65
CA LEU A 114 6.61 -16.15 -15.47
C LEU A 114 7.34 -16.11 -16.82
N ASN A 115 8.66 -16.27 -16.81
CA ASN A 115 9.49 -16.25 -18.03
C ASN A 115 9.24 -17.45 -18.94
N SER A 116 8.85 -18.60 -18.39
CA SER A 116 8.50 -19.80 -19.17
C SER A 116 7.16 -19.67 -19.90
N LYS A 117 6.36 -18.62 -19.62
CA LYS A 117 5.01 -18.42 -20.15
C LYS A 117 4.05 -19.59 -19.89
N LYS A 118 4.35 -20.41 -18.87
CA LYS A 118 3.48 -21.55 -18.48
C LYS A 118 2.35 -21.13 -17.56
N ILE A 119 2.51 -19.96 -16.94
CA ILE A 119 1.57 -19.42 -15.94
C ILE A 119 1.37 -17.94 -16.22
N ASP A 120 0.11 -17.54 -16.38
CA ASP A 120 -0.28 -16.13 -16.57
C ASP A 120 -1.05 -15.56 -15.38
N ASN A 121 -1.51 -16.43 -14.48
CA ASN A 121 -2.38 -16.05 -13.38
C ASN A 121 -1.81 -16.50 -12.02
N ILE A 122 -2.08 -15.73 -10.98
CA ILE A 122 -1.88 -16.12 -9.57
C ILE A 122 -3.20 -15.98 -8.86
N ILE A 123 -3.73 -17.05 -8.29
CA ILE A 123 -4.96 -17.04 -7.52
C ILE A 123 -4.63 -17.17 -6.03
N PHE A 124 -5.06 -16.20 -5.25
CA PHE A 124 -5.02 -16.23 -3.79
C PHE A 124 -6.31 -16.85 -3.26
N LEU A 125 -6.28 -18.10 -2.85
CA LEU A 125 -7.43 -18.77 -2.22
C LEU A 125 -7.52 -18.35 -0.75
N ASN A 126 -8.44 -17.46 -0.45
CA ASN A 126 -8.59 -16.88 0.88
C ASN A 126 -9.60 -17.67 1.73
N TYR A 127 -9.11 -18.46 2.67
CA TYR A 127 -9.93 -19.17 3.68
C TYR A 127 -10.14 -18.36 4.97
N SER A 128 -9.54 -17.17 5.09
CA SER A 128 -9.68 -16.31 6.26
C SER A 128 -10.22 -14.94 5.90
N PRO A 129 -11.47 -14.61 6.23
CA PRO A 129 -12.04 -13.28 5.94
C PRO A 129 -11.20 -12.12 6.47
N LYS A 130 -10.45 -12.35 7.56
CA LYS A 130 -9.56 -11.33 8.15
C LYS A 130 -8.41 -10.93 7.25
N LEU A 131 -8.01 -11.78 6.29
CA LEU A 131 -6.91 -11.52 5.36
C LEU A 131 -7.37 -10.86 4.05
N GLU A 132 -8.66 -10.66 3.84
CA GLU A 132 -9.20 -10.15 2.57
C GLU A 132 -8.50 -8.84 2.14
N LYS A 133 -8.45 -7.85 3.01
CA LYS A 133 -7.83 -6.54 2.69
C LYS A 133 -6.32 -6.64 2.46
N PHE A 134 -5.65 -7.53 3.19
CA PHE A 134 -4.25 -7.82 2.95
C PHE A 134 -4.01 -8.45 1.57
N LEU A 135 -4.87 -9.36 1.14
CA LEU A 135 -4.77 -9.99 -0.17
C LEU A 135 -5.08 -9.02 -1.32
N PHE A 136 -6.01 -8.09 -1.16
CA PHE A 136 -6.21 -7.00 -2.13
C PHE A 136 -4.98 -6.10 -2.24
N TRP A 137 -4.29 -5.84 -1.13
CA TRP A 137 -3.01 -5.14 -1.18
C TRP A 137 -1.93 -5.95 -1.91
N CYS A 138 -1.83 -7.27 -1.68
CA CYS A 138 -0.94 -8.17 -2.43
C CYS A 138 -1.26 -8.16 -3.93
N GLN A 139 -2.54 -8.19 -4.28
CA GLN A 139 -3.02 -8.09 -5.66
C GLN A 139 -2.50 -6.80 -6.32
N GLN A 140 -2.66 -5.65 -5.67
CA GLN A 140 -2.15 -4.37 -6.16
C GLN A 140 -0.63 -4.40 -6.32
N LEU A 141 0.11 -4.92 -5.31
CA LEU A 141 1.58 -5.02 -5.37
C LEU A 141 2.05 -5.80 -6.60
N ILE A 142 1.44 -6.94 -6.89
CA ILE A 142 1.80 -7.79 -8.03
C ILE A 142 1.43 -7.09 -9.34
N ALA A 143 0.18 -6.65 -9.48
CA ALA A 143 -0.31 -6.03 -10.71
C ALA A 143 0.52 -4.79 -11.10
N GLU A 144 0.70 -3.85 -10.18
CA GLU A 144 1.42 -2.61 -10.46
C GLU A 144 2.94 -2.79 -10.60
N SER A 145 3.52 -3.79 -9.92
CA SER A 145 4.98 -3.99 -9.95
C SER A 145 5.43 -4.80 -11.16
N LEU A 146 4.68 -5.83 -11.54
CA LEU A 146 5.03 -6.76 -12.61
C LEU A 146 4.28 -6.50 -13.92
N GLY A 147 3.08 -5.91 -13.86
CA GLY A 147 2.21 -5.64 -15.00
C GLY A 147 2.70 -4.50 -15.89
N LYS A 148 3.89 -4.66 -16.49
CA LYS A 148 4.50 -3.66 -17.37
C LYS A 148 4.85 -4.25 -18.72
N ARG A 149 4.59 -3.51 -19.79
CA ARG A 149 4.95 -3.89 -21.18
C ARG A 149 4.36 -5.23 -21.60
N GLY A 150 3.11 -5.52 -21.20
CA GLY A 150 2.44 -6.78 -21.52
C GLY A 150 3.00 -8.00 -20.78
N LYS A 151 3.75 -7.80 -19.68
CA LYS A 151 4.29 -8.86 -18.83
C LYS A 151 3.64 -8.83 -17.46
N GLY A 152 3.82 -9.90 -16.70
CA GLY A 152 3.33 -10.02 -15.31
C GLY A 152 2.35 -11.17 -15.18
N PHE A 153 1.82 -11.34 -13.97
CA PHE A 153 0.73 -12.26 -13.66
C PHE A 153 -0.57 -11.47 -13.49
N LEU A 154 -1.69 -12.06 -13.84
CA LEU A 154 -2.99 -11.57 -13.40
C LEU A 154 -3.25 -12.08 -11.98
N PRO A 155 -3.16 -11.22 -10.95
CA PRO A 155 -3.45 -11.62 -9.59
C PRO A 155 -4.96 -11.57 -9.33
N VAL A 156 -5.52 -12.64 -8.80
CA VAL A 156 -6.95 -12.77 -8.47
C VAL A 156 -7.08 -13.15 -7.01
N VAL A 157 -7.93 -12.44 -6.27
CA VAL A 157 -8.32 -12.82 -4.90
C VAL A 157 -9.64 -13.56 -4.95
N SER A 158 -9.66 -14.78 -4.45
CA SER A 158 -10.81 -15.68 -4.38
C SER A 158 -11.20 -15.95 -2.94
N SER A 159 -12.49 -15.89 -2.63
CA SER A 159 -13.03 -16.12 -1.29
C SER A 159 -13.48 -17.57 -1.17
N ALA A 160 -12.67 -18.38 -0.48
CA ALA A 160 -13.03 -19.75 -0.17
C ALA A 160 -13.87 -19.85 1.13
N PRO A 161 -14.79 -20.81 1.24
CA PRO A 161 -15.13 -21.87 0.27
C PRO A 161 -16.11 -21.42 -0.84
N LYS A 162 -16.61 -20.18 -0.81
CA LYS A 162 -17.61 -19.70 -1.76
C LYS A 162 -17.22 -19.99 -3.22
N ASP A 163 -15.99 -19.66 -3.58
CA ASP A 163 -15.49 -19.75 -4.96
C ASP A 163 -15.00 -21.15 -5.35
N HIS A 164 -15.17 -22.17 -4.45
CA HIS A 164 -14.89 -23.56 -4.79
C HIS A 164 -15.80 -24.09 -5.89
N HIS A 165 -17.04 -23.60 -5.96
CA HIS A 165 -18.01 -23.99 -6.98
C HIS A 165 -17.92 -23.14 -8.26
N SER A 166 -16.91 -22.28 -8.36
CA SER A 166 -16.68 -21.42 -9.53
C SER A 166 -15.22 -21.47 -9.98
N LEU A 167 -14.36 -20.67 -9.39
CA LEU A 167 -12.96 -20.51 -9.83
C LEU A 167 -12.09 -21.78 -9.71
N LEU A 168 -12.37 -22.67 -8.76
CA LEU A 168 -11.61 -23.94 -8.62
C LEU A 168 -12.06 -25.03 -9.59
N GLN A 169 -13.17 -24.83 -10.31
CA GLN A 169 -13.65 -25.80 -11.28
C GLN A 169 -13.18 -25.48 -12.72
N LEU A 170 -12.54 -24.31 -12.89
CA LEU A 170 -11.91 -23.91 -14.15
C LEU A 170 -10.55 -24.58 -14.32
#